data_013874e75240812cea0dfe691502c39e
#
_entry.id   013874e75240812cea0dfe691502c39e
#
_cell.length_a   1.000
_cell.length_b   1.000
_cell.length_c   1.000
_cell.angle_alpha   90.00
_cell.angle_beta   90.00
_cell.angle_gamma   90.00
#
_symmetry.space_group_name_H-M   'P 1'
#
loop_
_entity.id
_entity.type
_entity.pdbx_description
1 polymer ?
#
loop_
_entity_poly.entity_id
_entity_poly.type
_entity_poly.pdbx_seq_one_letter_code
_entity_poly.pdbx_strand_id
1 'polypeptide(L)'
;DENGILVHKYGPHIYHTFNERVHNFLSRFTKWTDYQHKVLANIHGTLMPVPFNHQSLKLAFGEERGEQLFNKLVDTFGRDVKVPIMELRKKSDPDLAEVADYVFENVFLHYTMKQWGQTPDQIDPSITGRVPIFIGDDDRYFPQAPYQGMPAEGYTPLFEHMLDHDLIDVYCDVDARDIFEIGDTIVRVCGKVYGGEIVYTGPLDELFNLDLGALPYRTLDMKFETLDMDQFQPVGTVNYTTSEDFTRITEFKNMTGQVVDGKTVIMKEYSHAYEPGSGQTPYYAILEPDNRALYERYLERVQDLSNFHPVGRLAEYRYYDMDAVTDSALNLSDEIIACHA
;
A
#
# COMPACT_ATOMS: atom_id res chain seq x y z
N ASP A 1 -2.93 8.24 19.86
CA ASP A 1 -3.07 9.68 20.05
C ASP A 1 -3.16 10.06 21.53
N GLU A 2 -3.42 11.33 21.85
CA GLU A 2 -3.57 11.85 23.22
C GLU A 2 -4.78 11.29 23.98
N ASN A 3 -5.74 10.67 23.30
CA ASN A 3 -6.92 10.01 23.89
C ASN A 3 -6.71 8.49 24.10
N GLY A 4 -5.50 7.99 23.88
CA GLY A 4 -5.18 6.55 23.97
C GLY A 4 -5.68 5.72 22.81
N ILE A 5 -6.14 6.35 21.70
CA ILE A 5 -6.54 5.65 20.48
C ILE A 5 -5.29 5.39 19.63
N LEU A 6 -5.05 4.14 19.30
CA LEU A 6 -3.95 3.73 18.43
C LEU A 6 -4.22 4.24 17.01
N VAL A 7 -3.28 5.01 16.47
CA VAL A 7 -3.36 5.54 15.10
C VAL A 7 -2.14 5.13 14.29
N HIS A 8 -2.30 5.02 12.97
CA HIS A 8 -1.17 4.79 12.07
C HIS A 8 -0.72 6.14 11.49
N LYS A 9 0.40 6.64 11.97
CA LYS A 9 0.92 7.97 11.61
C LYS A 9 1.21 8.10 10.12
N TYR A 10 1.64 7.02 9.47
CA TYR A 10 2.06 6.99 8.07
C TYR A 10 1.06 6.29 7.15
N GLY A 11 -0.22 6.30 7.49
CA GLY A 11 -1.30 5.68 6.73
C GLY A 11 -1.76 4.33 7.27
N PRO A 12 -2.97 3.91 6.94
CA PRO A 12 -3.52 2.65 7.43
C PRO A 12 -2.77 1.48 6.81
N HIS A 13 -2.11 0.70 7.65
CA HIS A 13 -1.43 -0.52 7.26
C HIS A 13 -2.20 -1.71 7.79
N ILE A 14 -2.66 -2.56 6.91
CA ILE A 14 -3.38 -3.80 7.21
C ILE A 14 -2.48 -4.96 6.80
N TYR A 15 -2.16 -5.82 7.75
CA TYR A 15 -1.38 -7.01 7.46
C TYR A 15 -2.27 -8.06 6.79
N HIS A 16 -1.81 -8.55 5.65
CA HIS A 16 -2.37 -9.72 4.97
C HIS A 16 -1.26 -10.43 4.20
N THR A 17 -1.33 -11.73 4.07
CA THR A 17 -0.40 -12.49 3.25
C THR A 17 -0.93 -13.87 2.89
N PHE A 18 -0.42 -14.43 1.78
CA PHE A 18 -0.53 -15.83 1.39
C PHE A 18 0.77 -16.60 1.71
N ASN A 19 1.83 -15.90 2.11
CA ASN A 19 3.15 -16.48 2.35
C ASN A 19 3.29 -16.89 3.82
N GLU A 20 3.27 -18.21 4.06
CA GLU A 20 3.41 -18.77 5.39
C GLU A 20 4.77 -18.44 6.04
N ARG A 21 5.84 -18.35 5.26
CA ARG A 21 7.18 -17.99 5.74
C ARG A 21 7.17 -16.57 6.33
N VAL A 22 6.57 -15.64 5.61
CA VAL A 22 6.42 -14.24 6.06
C VAL A 22 5.57 -14.17 7.32
N HIS A 23 4.44 -14.90 7.33
CA HIS A 23 3.57 -14.94 8.51
C HIS A 23 4.30 -15.49 9.74
N ASN A 24 4.99 -16.61 9.60
CA ASN A 24 5.73 -17.24 10.69
C ASN A 24 6.88 -16.35 11.18
N PHE A 25 7.56 -15.63 10.29
CA PHE A 25 8.63 -14.70 10.65
C PHE A 25 8.08 -13.54 11.49
N LEU A 26 7.08 -12.81 11.00
CA LEU A 26 6.51 -11.65 11.69
C LEU A 26 5.80 -12.01 12.98
N SER A 27 5.17 -13.19 13.06
CA SER A 27 4.48 -13.69 14.26
C SER A 27 5.41 -13.99 15.45
N ARG A 28 6.72 -13.95 15.23
CA ARG A 28 7.70 -14.01 16.33
C ARG A 28 7.74 -12.73 17.16
N PHE A 29 7.29 -11.61 16.59
CA PHE A 29 7.45 -10.27 17.16
C PHE A 29 6.14 -9.62 17.56
N THR A 30 5.00 -10.20 17.20
CA THR A 30 3.68 -9.70 17.60
C THR A 30 2.64 -10.81 17.66
N LYS A 31 1.52 -10.52 18.33
CA LYS A 31 0.28 -11.30 18.21
C LYS A 31 -0.65 -10.57 17.25
N TRP A 32 -1.29 -11.29 16.37
CA TRP A 32 -2.25 -10.75 15.42
C TRP A 32 -3.65 -10.72 16.02
N THR A 33 -4.38 -9.64 15.83
CA THR A 33 -5.82 -9.59 16.11
C THR A 33 -6.57 -10.32 14.99
N ASP A 34 -7.75 -10.81 15.28
CA ASP A 34 -8.66 -11.35 14.26
C ASP A 34 -9.40 -10.20 13.57
N TYR A 35 -8.68 -9.51 12.67
CA TYR A 35 -9.23 -8.41 11.91
C TYR A 35 -9.36 -8.79 10.43
N GLN A 36 -10.58 -8.70 9.92
CA GLN A 36 -10.88 -8.92 8.50
C GLN A 36 -11.16 -7.59 7.82
N HIS A 37 -10.29 -7.18 6.91
CA HIS A 37 -10.37 -5.85 6.30
C HIS A 37 -11.57 -5.73 5.37
N LYS A 38 -12.39 -4.72 5.63
CA LYS A 38 -13.51 -4.30 4.77
C LYS A 38 -13.30 -2.85 4.35
N VAL A 39 -13.57 -2.59 3.09
CA VAL A 39 -13.52 -1.25 2.50
C VAL A 39 -14.87 -0.95 1.85
N LEU A 40 -15.38 0.23 2.09
CA LEU A 40 -16.55 0.75 1.38
C LEU A 40 -16.12 1.91 0.47
N ALA A 41 -16.82 2.09 -0.63
CA ALA A 41 -16.77 3.31 -1.44
C ALA A 41 -17.99 4.16 -1.14
N ASN A 42 -17.81 5.44 -0.86
CA ASN A 42 -18.88 6.42 -0.85
C ASN A 42 -19.12 6.90 -2.28
N ILE A 43 -20.19 6.42 -2.88
CA ILE A 43 -20.61 6.78 -4.22
C ILE A 43 -21.88 7.62 -4.12
N HIS A 44 -21.76 8.94 -4.26
CA HIS A 44 -22.86 9.89 -4.15
C HIS A 44 -23.68 9.75 -2.85
N GLY A 45 -23.01 9.45 -1.73
CA GLY A 45 -23.66 9.27 -0.43
C GLY A 45 -24.09 7.83 -0.11
N THR A 46 -24.00 6.90 -1.06
CA THR A 46 -24.27 5.48 -0.84
C THR A 46 -22.98 4.74 -0.56
N LEU A 47 -22.91 4.00 0.57
CA LEU A 47 -21.77 3.17 0.92
C LEU A 47 -21.89 1.79 0.26
N MET A 48 -20.93 1.44 -0.58
CA MET A 48 -20.91 0.18 -1.34
C MET A 48 -19.62 -0.61 -1.06
N PRO A 49 -19.67 -1.95 -0.88
CA PRO A 49 -18.46 -2.77 -0.73
C PRO A 49 -17.46 -2.60 -1.89
N VAL A 50 -16.16 -2.62 -1.53
CA VAL A 50 -15.03 -2.68 -2.48
C VAL A 50 -14.10 -3.82 -2.05
N PRO A 51 -13.72 -4.73 -2.96
CA PRO A 51 -14.03 -4.79 -4.39
C PRO A 51 -15.53 -4.79 -4.69
N PHE A 52 -15.91 -4.12 -5.78
CA PHE A 52 -17.30 -4.04 -6.20
C PHE A 52 -17.85 -5.46 -6.43
N ASN A 53 -18.92 -5.85 -5.75
CA ASN A 53 -19.41 -7.21 -5.65
C ASN A 53 -20.92 -7.32 -5.88
N HIS A 54 -21.52 -8.47 -5.61
CA HIS A 54 -22.95 -8.70 -5.77
C HIS A 54 -23.83 -7.69 -5.01
N GLN A 55 -23.50 -7.40 -3.75
CA GLN A 55 -24.20 -6.38 -2.97
C GLN A 55 -24.06 -4.99 -3.59
N SER A 56 -22.85 -4.67 -4.07
CA SER A 56 -22.60 -3.39 -4.72
C SER A 56 -23.43 -3.22 -6.01
N LEU A 57 -23.59 -4.30 -6.78
CA LEU A 57 -24.48 -4.31 -7.96
C LEU A 57 -25.93 -3.99 -7.59
N LYS A 58 -26.45 -4.60 -6.51
CA LYS A 58 -27.81 -4.33 -6.05
C LYS A 58 -27.99 -2.90 -5.56
N LEU A 59 -26.99 -2.36 -4.85
CA LEU A 59 -27.02 -0.97 -4.37
C LEU A 59 -26.96 0.04 -5.53
N ALA A 60 -26.21 -0.28 -6.59
CA ALA A 60 -26.02 0.59 -7.75
C ALA A 60 -27.19 0.57 -8.73
N PHE A 61 -27.73 -0.62 -9.02
CA PHE A 61 -28.70 -0.83 -10.10
C PHE A 61 -30.11 -1.23 -9.61
N GLY A 62 -30.29 -1.38 -8.29
CA GLY A 62 -31.50 -1.94 -7.67
C GLY A 62 -31.52 -3.46 -7.66
N GLU A 63 -32.39 -4.04 -6.80
CA GLU A 63 -32.39 -5.48 -6.51
C GLU A 63 -32.50 -6.36 -7.77
N GLU A 64 -33.51 -6.08 -8.63
CA GLU A 64 -33.80 -6.91 -9.79
C GLU A 64 -32.72 -6.79 -10.87
N ARG A 65 -32.29 -5.56 -11.22
CA ARG A 65 -31.27 -5.35 -12.23
C ARG A 65 -29.90 -5.80 -11.74
N GLY A 66 -29.57 -5.52 -10.49
CA GLY A 66 -28.32 -5.98 -9.87
C GLY A 66 -28.18 -7.49 -9.89
N GLU A 67 -29.27 -8.23 -9.60
CA GLU A 67 -29.29 -9.70 -9.69
C GLU A 67 -29.10 -10.20 -11.12
N GLN A 68 -29.75 -9.59 -12.12
CA GLN A 68 -29.58 -9.92 -13.53
C GLN A 68 -28.11 -9.74 -13.97
N LEU A 69 -27.53 -8.59 -13.64
CA LEU A 69 -26.13 -8.28 -13.96
C LEU A 69 -25.14 -9.22 -13.27
N PHE A 70 -25.41 -9.57 -12.01
CA PHE A 70 -24.60 -10.53 -11.28
C PHE A 70 -24.64 -11.92 -11.94
N ASN A 71 -25.82 -12.43 -12.30
CA ASN A 71 -25.95 -13.71 -12.98
C ASN A 71 -25.23 -13.69 -14.33
N LYS A 72 -25.30 -12.59 -15.08
CA LYS A 72 -24.55 -12.40 -16.31
C LYS A 72 -23.05 -12.48 -16.13
N LEU A 73 -22.52 -11.86 -15.07
CA LEU A 73 -21.10 -11.95 -14.70
C LEU A 73 -20.70 -13.39 -14.33
N VAL A 74 -21.54 -14.08 -13.54
CA VAL A 74 -21.32 -15.49 -13.16
C VAL A 74 -21.28 -16.39 -14.39
N ASP A 75 -22.22 -16.22 -15.33
CA ASP A 75 -22.28 -17.01 -16.57
C ASP A 75 -21.04 -16.78 -17.46
N THR A 76 -20.45 -15.59 -17.39
CA THR A 76 -19.32 -15.22 -18.25
C THR A 76 -17.96 -15.59 -17.64
N PHE A 77 -17.79 -15.42 -16.33
CA PHE A 77 -16.48 -15.54 -15.67
C PHE A 77 -16.43 -16.59 -14.55
N GLY A 78 -17.58 -17.10 -14.09
CA GLY A 78 -17.69 -17.97 -12.93
C GLY A 78 -17.86 -17.19 -11.62
N ARG A 79 -18.08 -17.92 -10.51
CA ARG A 79 -18.17 -17.36 -9.15
C ARG A 79 -16.80 -17.32 -8.46
N ASP A 80 -16.71 -16.47 -7.44
CA ASP A 80 -15.57 -16.31 -6.53
C ASP A 80 -14.27 -15.96 -7.25
N VAL A 81 -14.39 -15.17 -8.34
CA VAL A 81 -13.27 -14.69 -9.14
C VAL A 81 -13.21 -13.16 -9.12
N LYS A 82 -12.01 -12.63 -9.26
CA LYS A 82 -11.74 -11.20 -9.43
C LYS A 82 -11.50 -10.91 -10.91
N VAL A 83 -12.24 -9.97 -11.48
CA VAL A 83 -12.11 -9.52 -12.87
C VAL A 83 -11.64 -8.07 -12.88
N PRO A 84 -10.45 -7.76 -13.42
CA PRO A 84 -9.97 -6.39 -13.54
C PRO A 84 -10.95 -5.54 -14.37
N ILE A 85 -11.22 -4.31 -13.92
CA ILE A 85 -12.19 -3.43 -14.59
C ILE A 85 -11.82 -3.15 -16.05
N MET A 86 -10.54 -3.02 -16.36
CA MET A 86 -10.07 -2.78 -17.73
C MET A 86 -10.24 -3.99 -18.63
N GLU A 87 -10.32 -5.20 -18.08
CA GLU A 87 -10.66 -6.41 -18.83
C GLU A 87 -12.16 -6.49 -19.12
N LEU A 88 -12.99 -6.15 -18.12
CA LEU A 88 -14.43 -6.10 -18.27
C LEU A 88 -14.86 -5.10 -19.36
N ARG A 89 -14.24 -3.93 -19.41
CA ARG A 89 -14.49 -2.88 -20.43
C ARG A 89 -14.20 -3.31 -21.88
N LYS A 90 -13.41 -4.36 -22.09
CA LYS A 90 -13.15 -4.91 -23.46
C LYS A 90 -14.30 -5.78 -23.98
N LYS A 91 -15.30 -6.09 -23.14
CA LYS A 91 -16.41 -6.92 -23.54
C LYS A 91 -17.46 -6.09 -24.31
N SER A 92 -17.99 -6.66 -25.38
CA SER A 92 -19.00 -6.02 -26.23
C SER A 92 -20.45 -6.31 -25.79
N ASP A 93 -20.64 -7.11 -24.77
CA ASP A 93 -21.96 -7.41 -24.21
C ASP A 93 -22.53 -6.19 -23.49
N PRO A 94 -23.77 -5.75 -23.78
CA PRO A 94 -24.33 -4.52 -23.21
C PRO A 94 -24.45 -4.53 -21.68
N ASP A 95 -24.80 -5.68 -21.09
CA ASP A 95 -24.94 -5.82 -19.63
C ASP A 95 -23.57 -5.72 -18.94
N LEU A 96 -22.54 -6.34 -19.52
CA LEU A 96 -21.17 -6.26 -19.01
C LEU A 96 -20.59 -4.86 -19.19
N ALA A 97 -20.92 -4.18 -20.30
CA ALA A 97 -20.52 -2.80 -20.55
C ALA A 97 -21.15 -1.84 -19.52
N GLU A 98 -22.44 -2.01 -19.20
CA GLU A 98 -23.14 -1.20 -18.18
C GLU A 98 -22.45 -1.28 -16.82
N VAL A 99 -22.09 -2.48 -16.37
CA VAL A 99 -21.34 -2.68 -15.11
C VAL A 99 -19.95 -2.07 -15.21
N ALA A 100 -19.27 -2.31 -16.33
CA ALA A 100 -17.91 -1.83 -16.54
C ALA A 100 -17.84 -0.30 -16.53
N ASP A 101 -18.76 0.37 -17.19
CA ASP A 101 -18.82 1.83 -17.25
C ASP A 101 -19.19 2.41 -15.89
N TYR A 102 -20.18 1.85 -15.18
CA TYR A 102 -20.52 2.31 -13.84
C TYR A 102 -19.35 2.23 -12.87
N VAL A 103 -18.67 1.09 -12.80
CA VAL A 103 -17.54 0.89 -11.88
C VAL A 103 -16.35 1.76 -12.30
N PHE A 104 -16.11 1.89 -13.61
CA PHE A 104 -15.05 2.75 -14.11
C PHE A 104 -15.27 4.20 -13.70
N GLU A 105 -16.44 4.75 -13.94
CA GLU A 105 -16.77 6.15 -13.65
C GLU A 105 -16.83 6.44 -12.13
N ASN A 106 -17.49 5.58 -11.37
CA ASN A 106 -17.84 5.88 -9.98
C ASN A 106 -16.87 5.33 -8.94
N VAL A 107 -16.09 4.29 -9.27
CA VAL A 107 -15.15 3.67 -8.32
C VAL A 107 -13.70 3.89 -8.73
N PHE A 108 -13.40 3.78 -10.03
CA PHE A 108 -12.03 3.74 -10.51
C PHE A 108 -11.47 5.10 -10.92
N LEU A 109 -12.15 5.81 -11.83
CA LEU A 109 -11.61 6.96 -12.55
C LEU A 109 -11.16 8.09 -11.61
N HIS A 110 -12.08 8.65 -10.86
CA HIS A 110 -11.80 9.83 -10.02
C HIS A 110 -10.90 9.49 -8.82
N TYR A 111 -11.08 8.31 -8.22
CA TYR A 111 -10.19 7.85 -7.16
C TYR A 111 -8.75 7.70 -7.65
N THR A 112 -8.58 7.07 -8.79
CA THR A 112 -7.28 6.85 -9.43
C THR A 112 -6.61 8.16 -9.80
N MET A 113 -7.34 9.09 -10.40
CA MET A 113 -6.83 10.43 -10.73
C MET A 113 -6.39 11.20 -9.47
N LYS A 114 -7.17 11.15 -8.38
CA LYS A 114 -6.79 11.77 -7.10
C LYS A 114 -5.52 11.12 -6.50
N GLN A 115 -5.49 9.80 -6.46
CA GLN A 115 -4.39 9.05 -5.84
C GLN A 115 -3.08 9.21 -6.60
N TRP A 116 -3.12 9.10 -7.93
CA TRP A 116 -1.94 9.05 -8.78
C TRP A 116 -1.61 10.38 -9.49
N GLY A 117 -2.58 11.30 -9.57
CA GLY A 117 -2.42 12.54 -10.34
C GLY A 117 -2.33 12.32 -11.85
N GLN A 118 -2.76 11.16 -12.33
CA GLN A 118 -2.66 10.70 -13.71
C GLN A 118 -4.02 10.19 -14.20
N THR A 119 -4.23 10.20 -15.51
CA THR A 119 -5.38 9.53 -16.11
C THR A 119 -5.16 8.01 -16.17
N PRO A 120 -6.22 7.18 -16.18
CA PRO A 120 -6.09 5.72 -16.11
C PRO A 120 -5.26 5.08 -17.24
N ASP A 121 -5.19 5.72 -18.40
CA ASP A 121 -4.39 5.29 -19.54
C ASP A 121 -2.88 5.56 -19.37
N GLN A 122 -2.51 6.44 -18.45
CA GLN A 122 -1.11 6.77 -18.12
C GLN A 122 -0.57 5.90 -16.97
N ILE A 123 -1.45 5.23 -16.23
CA ILE A 123 -1.07 4.47 -15.04
C ILE A 123 -0.59 3.07 -15.44
N ASP A 124 0.46 2.60 -14.77
CA ASP A 124 0.98 1.24 -14.98
C ASP A 124 -0.12 0.18 -14.81
N PRO A 125 -0.26 -0.78 -15.76
CA PRO A 125 -1.28 -1.81 -15.70
C PRO A 125 -1.28 -2.67 -14.42
N SER A 126 -0.13 -2.80 -13.75
CA SER A 126 -0.04 -3.52 -12.47
C SER A 126 -0.81 -2.82 -11.35
N ILE A 127 -1.00 -1.50 -11.47
CA ILE A 127 -1.77 -0.69 -10.53
C ILE A 127 -3.24 -0.73 -10.86
N THR A 128 -3.60 -0.58 -12.14
CA THR A 128 -5.00 -0.60 -12.58
C THR A 128 -5.65 -1.98 -12.40
N GLY A 129 -4.87 -3.05 -12.46
CA GLY A 129 -5.32 -4.41 -12.17
C GLY A 129 -5.74 -4.66 -10.71
N ARG A 130 -5.39 -3.75 -9.79
CA ARG A 130 -5.72 -3.87 -8.36
C ARG A 130 -7.14 -3.44 -8.01
N VAL A 131 -7.90 -2.88 -8.93
CA VAL A 131 -9.32 -2.54 -8.75
C VAL A 131 -10.19 -3.52 -9.54
N PRO A 132 -10.40 -4.74 -9.05
CA PRO A 132 -11.26 -5.71 -9.69
C PRO A 132 -12.72 -5.55 -9.26
N ILE A 133 -13.63 -6.12 -10.06
CA ILE A 133 -14.95 -6.55 -9.61
C ILE A 133 -14.78 -7.94 -9.02
N PHE A 134 -15.38 -8.20 -7.86
CA PHE A 134 -15.44 -9.53 -7.26
C PHE A 134 -16.79 -10.18 -7.56
N ILE A 135 -16.79 -11.29 -8.30
CA ILE A 135 -18.02 -12.00 -8.66
C ILE A 135 -18.40 -12.97 -7.54
N GLY A 136 -18.92 -12.43 -6.46
CA GLY A 136 -19.27 -13.18 -5.25
C GLY A 136 -19.97 -12.32 -4.20
N ASP A 137 -20.27 -12.95 -3.07
CA ASP A 137 -21.01 -12.32 -1.95
C ASP A 137 -20.08 -11.86 -0.81
N ASP A 138 -18.78 -12.19 -0.88
CA ASP A 138 -17.80 -11.81 0.15
C ASP A 138 -17.50 -10.30 0.05
N ASP A 139 -17.68 -9.58 1.16
CA ASP A 139 -17.45 -8.13 1.27
C ASP A 139 -16.09 -7.78 1.85
N ARG A 140 -15.23 -8.78 2.11
CA ARG A 140 -13.85 -8.56 2.58
C ARG A 140 -12.97 -8.05 1.44
N TYR A 141 -12.05 -7.18 1.76
CA TYR A 141 -11.10 -6.64 0.79
C TYR A 141 -10.08 -7.70 0.32
N PHE A 142 -9.67 -8.60 1.24
CA PHE A 142 -8.78 -9.73 1.00
C PHE A 142 -9.46 -11.07 1.29
N PRO A 143 -10.52 -11.45 0.55
CA PRO A 143 -11.38 -12.59 0.91
C PRO A 143 -10.65 -13.93 0.95
N GLN A 144 -9.57 -14.07 0.18
CA GLN A 144 -8.84 -15.33 0.02
C GLN A 144 -7.53 -15.37 0.82
N ALA A 145 -7.11 -14.27 1.47
CA ALA A 145 -5.88 -14.26 2.26
C ALA A 145 -6.04 -15.09 3.54
N PRO A 146 -5.25 -16.16 3.72
CA PRO A 146 -5.36 -17.03 4.89
C PRO A 146 -4.88 -16.34 6.17
N TYR A 147 -3.98 -15.38 6.04
CA TYR A 147 -3.44 -14.60 7.14
C TYR A 147 -3.77 -13.14 6.94
N GLN A 148 -4.54 -12.55 7.84
CA GLN A 148 -4.73 -11.12 7.93
C GLN A 148 -5.02 -10.71 9.37
N GLY A 149 -4.73 -9.47 9.73
CA GLY A 149 -4.90 -8.96 11.08
C GLY A 149 -4.22 -7.63 11.30
N MET A 150 -4.27 -7.20 12.54
CA MET A 150 -3.52 -6.04 13.02
C MET A 150 -2.58 -6.50 14.14
N PRO A 151 -1.37 -5.92 14.27
CA PRO A 151 -0.54 -6.17 15.44
C PRO A 151 -1.31 -5.74 16.69
N ALA A 152 -1.46 -6.61 17.69
CA ALA A 152 -2.30 -6.37 18.85
C ALA A 152 -1.90 -5.12 19.65
N GLU A 153 -0.61 -4.79 19.68
CA GLU A 153 -0.05 -3.62 20.36
C GLU A 153 0.31 -2.48 19.39
N GLY A 154 0.04 -2.65 18.09
CA GLY A 154 0.42 -1.74 17.03
C GLY A 154 1.76 -2.07 16.37
N TYR A 155 2.12 -1.33 15.32
CA TYR A 155 3.34 -1.57 14.56
C TYR A 155 4.62 -1.13 15.26
N THR A 156 4.58 -0.08 16.08
CA THR A 156 5.77 0.37 16.81
C THR A 156 6.34 -0.71 17.73
N PRO A 157 5.55 -1.35 18.62
CA PRO A 157 6.05 -2.46 19.43
C PRO A 157 6.52 -3.68 18.60
N LEU A 158 5.88 -3.96 17.44
CA LEU A 158 6.36 -5.01 16.55
C LEU A 158 7.79 -4.74 16.10
N PHE A 159 8.09 -3.52 15.65
CA PHE A 159 9.45 -3.16 15.24
C PHE A 159 10.43 -3.08 16.41
N GLU A 160 10.00 -2.60 17.57
CA GLU A 160 10.80 -2.63 18.80
C GLU A 160 11.22 -4.06 19.15
N HIS A 161 10.30 -5.02 19.12
CA HIS A 161 10.61 -6.43 19.35
C HIS A 161 11.53 -7.04 18.28
N MET A 162 11.41 -6.60 17.00
CA MET A 162 12.33 -7.06 15.94
C MET A 162 13.75 -6.56 16.16
N LEU A 163 13.92 -5.38 16.75
CA LEU A 163 15.20 -4.72 16.97
C LEU A 163 15.80 -5.03 18.36
N ASP A 164 15.03 -5.64 19.28
CA ASP A 164 15.48 -5.99 20.64
C ASP A 164 16.37 -7.24 20.60
N HIS A 165 17.65 -7.04 20.24
CA HIS A 165 18.65 -8.10 20.18
C HIS A 165 20.04 -7.54 20.46
N ASP A 166 20.85 -8.25 21.27
CA ASP A 166 22.19 -7.83 21.73
C ASP A 166 23.20 -7.53 20.59
N LEU A 167 22.95 -8.02 19.38
CA LEU A 167 23.79 -7.80 18.19
C LEU A 167 23.24 -6.72 17.25
N ILE A 168 22.21 -5.99 17.65
CA ILE A 168 21.62 -4.92 16.84
C ILE A 168 21.79 -3.59 17.56
N ASP A 169 22.52 -2.68 16.94
CA ASP A 169 22.63 -1.28 17.38
C ASP A 169 21.73 -0.41 16.49
N VAL A 170 20.83 0.36 17.10
CA VAL A 170 19.90 1.26 16.39
C VAL A 170 20.33 2.71 16.57
N TYR A 171 20.55 3.40 15.47
CA TYR A 171 20.87 4.83 15.46
C TYR A 171 19.77 5.59 14.72
N CYS A 172 19.04 6.43 15.41
CA CYS A 172 18.03 7.32 14.84
C CYS A 172 18.64 8.67 14.46
N ASP A 173 17.91 9.44 13.64
CA ASP A 173 18.31 10.77 13.18
C ASP A 173 19.67 10.82 12.44
N VAL A 174 20.03 9.74 11.77
CA VAL A 174 21.23 9.63 10.94
C VAL A 174 20.81 9.51 9.47
N ASP A 175 21.20 10.50 8.66
CA ASP A 175 21.01 10.45 7.20
C ASP A 175 22.12 9.62 6.57
N ALA A 176 21.75 8.68 5.71
CA ALA A 176 22.71 7.84 4.99
C ALA A 176 23.71 8.68 4.16
N ARG A 177 23.28 9.83 3.63
CA ARG A 177 24.14 10.76 2.87
C ARG A 177 25.26 11.38 3.68
N ASP A 178 25.07 11.48 5.00
CA ASP A 178 26.09 12.04 5.91
C ASP A 178 27.19 11.02 6.23
N ILE A 179 26.92 9.72 6.05
CA ILE A 179 27.83 8.65 6.47
C ILE A 179 28.36 7.82 5.32
N PHE A 180 27.64 7.75 4.16
CA PHE A 180 28.08 6.95 3.02
C PHE A 180 28.79 7.80 1.96
N GLU A 181 29.89 7.26 1.46
CA GLU A 181 30.58 7.72 0.24
C GLU A 181 30.58 6.54 -0.75
N ILE A 182 29.81 6.66 -1.81
CA ILE A 182 29.66 5.61 -2.84
C ILE A 182 30.69 5.89 -3.95
N GLY A 183 31.67 4.99 -4.09
CA GLY A 183 32.60 4.98 -5.21
C GLY A 183 32.24 3.92 -6.24
N ASP A 184 33.02 3.83 -7.34
CA ASP A 184 32.71 2.89 -8.43
C ASP A 184 32.76 1.42 -8.01
N THR A 185 33.62 1.06 -7.06
CA THR A 185 33.83 -0.34 -6.64
C THR A 185 33.91 -0.53 -5.12
N ILE A 186 33.79 0.55 -4.36
CA ILE A 186 33.89 0.51 -2.90
C ILE A 186 32.92 1.46 -2.25
N VAL A 187 32.41 1.08 -1.08
CA VAL A 187 31.66 1.98 -0.19
C VAL A 187 32.52 2.37 1.01
N ARG A 188 32.47 3.64 1.39
CA ARG A 188 33.03 4.10 2.66
C ARG A 188 31.89 4.45 3.60
N VAL A 189 32.06 4.11 4.85
CA VAL A 189 31.16 4.52 5.94
C VAL A 189 31.98 5.36 6.91
N CYS A 190 31.55 6.58 7.16
CA CYS A 190 32.29 7.56 7.98
C CYS A 190 33.77 7.71 7.52
N GLY A 191 34.01 7.79 6.22
CA GLY A 191 35.33 8.00 5.60
C GLY A 191 36.25 6.74 5.56
N LYS A 192 35.79 5.59 6.06
CA LYS A 192 36.56 4.32 6.06
C LYS A 192 35.95 3.31 5.08
N VAL A 193 36.80 2.62 4.32
CA VAL A 193 36.34 1.50 3.46
C VAL A 193 35.59 0.50 4.34
N TYR A 194 34.37 0.17 3.93
CA TYR A 194 33.51 -0.75 4.63
C TYR A 194 33.42 -2.07 3.86
N GLY A 195 33.75 -3.14 4.53
CA GLY A 195 33.78 -4.50 3.93
C GLY A 195 32.64 -5.40 4.38
N GLY A 196 31.69 -4.89 5.18
CA GLY A 196 30.48 -5.62 5.55
C GLY A 196 29.34 -5.36 4.54
N GLU A 197 28.25 -6.10 4.67
CA GLU A 197 27.07 -5.94 3.82
C GLU A 197 26.30 -4.68 4.18
N ILE A 198 25.79 -3.98 3.18
CA ILE A 198 24.95 -2.79 3.31
C ILE A 198 23.62 -3.08 2.67
N VAL A 199 22.57 -3.07 3.47
CA VAL A 199 21.18 -3.16 2.98
C VAL A 199 20.58 -1.75 3.01
N TYR A 200 20.35 -1.18 1.84
CA TYR A 200 19.85 0.19 1.70
C TYR A 200 18.37 0.19 1.30
N THR A 201 17.55 0.93 2.05
CA THR A 201 16.09 0.97 1.85
C THR A 201 15.53 2.34 1.44
N GLY A 202 16.38 3.36 1.40
CA GLY A 202 16.02 4.71 0.97
C GLY A 202 15.99 4.89 -0.56
N PRO A 203 15.48 6.04 -1.06
CA PRO A 203 15.49 6.34 -2.49
C PRO A 203 16.94 6.46 -3.03
N LEU A 204 17.24 5.82 -4.16
CA LEU A 204 18.58 5.88 -4.74
C LEU A 204 18.93 7.28 -5.28
N ASP A 205 17.98 8.01 -5.83
CA ASP A 205 18.19 9.36 -6.31
C ASP A 205 18.60 10.32 -5.18
N GLU A 206 17.99 10.21 -4.01
CA GLU A 206 18.37 11.00 -2.83
C GLU A 206 19.77 10.59 -2.30
N LEU A 207 20.12 9.31 -2.34
CA LEU A 207 21.46 8.85 -1.96
C LEU A 207 22.56 9.52 -2.80
N PHE A 208 22.27 9.82 -4.06
CA PHE A 208 23.16 10.52 -4.99
C PHE A 208 22.84 12.02 -5.15
N ASN A 209 22.16 12.62 -4.16
CA ASN A 209 21.84 14.05 -4.14
C ASN A 209 21.13 14.55 -5.42
N LEU A 210 20.29 13.70 -6.01
CA LEU A 210 19.47 14.00 -7.20
C LEU A 210 20.29 14.42 -8.43
N ASP A 211 21.53 14.02 -8.56
CA ASP A 211 22.48 14.49 -9.58
C ASP A 211 22.11 14.08 -11.02
N LEU A 212 21.29 13.04 -11.20
CA LEU A 212 20.69 12.65 -12.49
C LEU A 212 19.25 13.16 -12.66
N GLY A 213 18.70 13.80 -11.63
CA GLY A 213 17.29 14.25 -11.52
C GLY A 213 16.51 13.47 -10.47
N ALA A 214 15.44 14.08 -9.97
CA ALA A 214 14.57 13.47 -8.97
C ALA A 214 13.68 12.37 -9.57
N LEU A 215 13.55 11.25 -8.88
CA LEU A 215 12.54 10.22 -9.18
C LEU A 215 11.16 10.71 -8.72
N PRO A 216 10.15 10.68 -9.59
CA PRO A 216 8.82 11.14 -9.23
C PRO A 216 8.10 10.17 -8.28
N TYR A 217 7.52 10.73 -7.21
CA TYR A 217 6.64 10.03 -6.28
C TYR A 217 5.35 10.80 -6.03
N ARG A 218 4.36 10.10 -5.48
CA ARG A 218 3.22 10.70 -4.78
C ARG A 218 3.50 10.74 -3.30
N THR A 219 3.00 11.79 -2.64
CA THR A 219 2.95 11.90 -1.19
C THR A 219 1.52 12.05 -0.69
N LEU A 220 1.32 11.95 0.61
CA LEU A 220 0.02 12.06 1.27
C LEU A 220 0.08 13.07 2.41
N ASP A 221 -0.83 14.04 2.39
CA ASP A 221 -1.16 14.81 3.58
C ASP A 221 -2.23 14.04 4.37
N MET A 222 -1.90 13.68 5.59
CA MET A 222 -2.78 12.94 6.50
C MET A 222 -3.31 13.87 7.57
N LYS A 223 -4.62 14.19 7.50
CA LYS A 223 -5.29 15.07 8.45
C LYS A 223 -6.05 14.24 9.48
N PHE A 224 -5.52 14.22 10.70
CA PHE A 224 -6.15 13.55 11.83
C PHE A 224 -7.16 14.47 12.50
N GLU A 225 -8.30 13.92 12.89
CA GLU A 225 -9.38 14.62 13.55
C GLU A 225 -9.96 13.73 14.66
N THR A 226 -9.99 14.25 15.88
CA THR A 226 -10.67 13.61 17.01
C THR A 226 -12.11 14.10 17.06
N LEU A 227 -13.04 13.16 17.12
CA LEU A 227 -14.48 13.43 17.14
C LEU A 227 -15.09 12.99 18.47
N ASP A 228 -16.00 13.78 19.02
CA ASP A 228 -16.76 13.49 20.24
C ASP A 228 -17.98 12.59 19.91
N MET A 229 -17.67 11.35 19.53
CA MET A 229 -18.67 10.30 19.22
C MET A 229 -18.03 8.91 19.32
N ASP A 230 -18.85 7.89 19.48
CA ASP A 230 -18.36 6.52 19.60
C ASP A 230 -17.84 5.96 18.28
N GLN A 231 -18.46 6.29 17.17
CA GLN A 231 -18.12 5.78 15.85
C GLN A 231 -18.54 6.76 14.76
N PHE A 232 -17.70 6.96 13.76
CA PHE A 232 -17.94 7.84 12.62
C PHE A 232 -18.45 7.07 11.39
N GLN A 233 -17.89 5.90 11.10
CA GLN A 233 -18.21 5.10 9.92
C GLN A 233 -18.28 3.60 10.26
N PRO A 234 -18.99 2.79 9.45
CA PRO A 234 -19.25 1.39 9.80
C PRO A 234 -18.05 0.44 9.66
N VAL A 235 -16.99 0.85 8.97
CA VAL A 235 -15.77 0.06 8.70
C VAL A 235 -14.51 0.89 8.91
N GLY A 236 -13.35 0.24 8.95
CA GLY A 236 -12.05 0.92 9.12
C GLY A 236 -11.72 1.91 8.00
N THR A 237 -12.10 1.61 6.76
CA THR A 237 -11.76 2.44 5.60
C THR A 237 -12.96 2.68 4.70
N VAL A 238 -13.22 3.96 4.39
CA VAL A 238 -14.18 4.38 3.36
C VAL A 238 -13.46 5.21 2.31
N ASN A 239 -13.49 4.72 1.07
CA ASN A 239 -12.96 5.46 -0.09
C ASN A 239 -13.99 6.46 -0.60
N TYR A 240 -13.55 7.67 -0.88
CA TYR A 240 -14.36 8.72 -1.47
C TYR A 240 -13.99 8.83 -2.95
N THR A 241 -14.77 8.19 -3.78
CA THR A 241 -14.40 7.91 -5.17
C THR A 241 -14.93 8.92 -6.18
N THR A 242 -15.68 9.90 -5.75
CA THR A 242 -16.33 10.89 -6.63
C THR A 242 -15.75 12.29 -6.48
N SER A 243 -16.48 13.24 -5.90
CA SER A 243 -16.22 14.69 -5.98
C SER A 243 -15.35 15.27 -4.86
N GLU A 244 -15.11 14.51 -3.80
CA GLU A 244 -14.31 14.96 -2.66
C GLU A 244 -12.83 15.15 -3.06
N ASP A 245 -12.15 16.10 -2.41
CA ASP A 245 -10.73 16.42 -2.66
C ASP A 245 -9.76 15.48 -1.94
N PHE A 246 -10.25 14.64 -1.03
CA PHE A 246 -9.51 13.56 -0.37
C PHE A 246 -9.87 12.19 -0.96
N THR A 247 -8.99 11.22 -0.76
CA THR A 247 -9.15 9.88 -1.34
C THR A 247 -9.93 8.94 -0.43
N ARG A 248 -9.69 8.99 0.89
CA ARG A 248 -10.34 8.11 1.85
C ARG A 248 -10.36 8.69 3.26
N ILE A 249 -11.27 8.14 4.07
CA ILE A 249 -11.29 8.34 5.52
C ILE A 249 -11.01 6.99 6.19
N THR A 250 -10.06 7.00 7.11
CA THR A 250 -9.77 5.87 8.00
C THR A 250 -10.26 6.16 9.40
N GLU A 251 -10.99 5.24 10.02
CA GLU A 251 -11.34 5.26 11.44
C GLU A 251 -10.60 4.14 12.17
N PHE A 252 -9.66 4.51 13.02
CA PHE A 252 -8.70 3.56 13.58
C PHE A 252 -9.30 2.56 14.56
N LYS A 253 -10.27 2.94 15.38
CA LYS A 253 -10.94 2.03 16.33
C LYS A 253 -11.56 0.82 15.62
N ASN A 254 -12.12 1.03 14.43
CA ASN A 254 -12.69 -0.03 13.61
C ASN A 254 -11.63 -1.02 13.06
N MET A 255 -10.36 -0.61 13.04
CA MET A 255 -9.24 -1.48 12.61
C MET A 255 -8.59 -2.18 13.80
N THR A 256 -8.37 -1.44 14.89
CA THR A 256 -7.64 -1.93 16.07
C THR A 256 -8.52 -2.70 17.06
N GLY A 257 -9.85 -2.57 16.93
CA GLY A 257 -10.81 -3.15 17.88
C GLY A 257 -10.83 -2.47 19.25
N GLN A 258 -10.20 -1.29 19.38
CA GLN A 258 -10.21 -0.55 20.65
C GLN A 258 -11.61 -0.01 20.96
N VAL A 259 -11.98 -0.10 22.24
CA VAL A 259 -13.20 0.49 22.79
C VAL A 259 -12.79 1.71 23.61
N VAL A 260 -13.13 2.89 23.11
CA VAL A 260 -12.97 4.18 23.80
C VAL A 260 -14.31 4.91 23.69
N ASP A 261 -15.00 5.08 24.81
CA ASP A 261 -16.31 5.68 24.84
C ASP A 261 -16.30 7.20 24.54
N GLY A 262 -17.27 7.64 23.77
CA GLY A 262 -17.49 9.06 23.48
C GLY A 262 -16.44 9.72 22.58
N LYS A 263 -15.42 8.98 22.10
CA LYS A 263 -14.39 9.53 21.22
C LYS A 263 -13.96 8.55 20.15
N THR A 264 -13.69 9.09 18.96
CA THR A 264 -13.01 8.35 17.89
C THR A 264 -12.02 9.24 17.15
N VAL A 265 -11.07 8.63 16.46
CA VAL A 265 -10.11 9.35 15.60
C VAL A 265 -10.26 8.88 14.18
N ILE A 266 -10.46 9.84 13.29
CA ILE A 266 -10.45 9.63 11.85
C ILE A 266 -9.23 10.28 11.23
N MET A 267 -8.85 9.81 10.04
CA MET A 267 -7.79 10.39 9.22
C MET A 267 -8.28 10.52 7.79
N LYS A 268 -8.17 11.74 7.23
CA LYS A 268 -8.42 12.04 5.81
C LYS A 268 -7.11 12.09 5.06
N GLU A 269 -7.05 11.47 3.89
CA GLU A 269 -5.85 11.41 3.07
C GLU A 269 -5.99 12.25 1.80
N TYR A 270 -5.03 13.15 1.59
CA TYR A 270 -4.93 14.03 0.42
C TYR A 270 -3.66 13.69 -0.34
N SER A 271 -3.80 13.18 -1.56
CA SER A 271 -2.65 12.79 -2.39
C SER A 271 -2.21 13.93 -3.30
N HIS A 272 -0.90 14.19 -3.35
CA HIS A 272 -0.30 15.16 -4.25
C HIS A 272 1.10 14.74 -4.69
N ALA A 273 1.75 15.53 -5.58
CA ALA A 273 3.12 15.27 -6.00
C ALA A 273 4.09 15.43 -4.83
N TYR A 274 5.06 14.53 -4.74
CA TYR A 274 6.16 14.62 -3.78
C TYR A 274 7.19 15.66 -4.22
N GLU A 275 7.70 16.42 -3.26
CA GLU A 275 8.78 17.40 -3.46
C GLU A 275 9.99 16.99 -2.63
N PRO A 276 11.11 16.57 -3.26
CA PRO A 276 12.33 16.20 -2.53
C PRO A 276 12.85 17.33 -1.64
N GLY A 277 13.30 16.97 -0.43
CA GLY A 277 13.83 17.94 0.53
C GLY A 277 12.78 18.79 1.26
N SER A 278 11.49 18.61 0.99
CA SER A 278 10.39 19.33 1.68
C SER A 278 10.04 18.76 3.06
N GLY A 279 10.63 17.65 3.48
CA GLY A 279 10.26 16.91 4.68
C GLY A 279 9.01 16.02 4.51
N GLN A 280 8.48 15.93 3.28
CA GLN A 280 7.41 15.00 2.93
C GLN A 280 7.93 13.57 2.87
N THR A 281 7.02 12.59 2.88
CA THR A 281 7.36 11.18 2.73
C THR A 281 6.97 10.71 1.32
N PRO A 282 7.88 10.08 0.54
CA PRO A 282 7.53 9.46 -0.74
C PRO A 282 6.76 8.16 -0.51
N TYR A 283 5.48 8.11 -0.88
CA TYR A 283 4.63 6.93 -0.66
C TYR A 283 4.54 6.02 -1.88
N TYR A 284 4.37 6.58 -3.07
CA TYR A 284 4.08 5.80 -4.28
C TYR A 284 4.95 6.25 -5.44
N ALA A 285 5.78 5.34 -5.95
CA ALA A 285 6.58 5.56 -7.14
C ALA A 285 5.70 5.71 -8.39
N ILE A 286 6.00 6.68 -9.26
CA ILE A 286 5.30 6.90 -10.54
C ILE A 286 6.04 6.12 -11.63
N LEU A 287 5.55 4.92 -11.94
CA LEU A 287 6.22 3.90 -12.75
C LEU A 287 6.04 4.12 -14.27
N GLU A 288 6.31 5.32 -14.77
CA GLU A 288 6.36 5.60 -16.21
C GLU A 288 7.68 5.13 -16.83
N PRO A 289 7.73 4.86 -18.15
CA PRO A 289 8.94 4.38 -18.81
C PRO A 289 10.17 5.26 -18.61
N ASP A 290 10.01 6.58 -18.70
CA ASP A 290 11.11 7.54 -18.52
C ASP A 290 11.61 7.55 -17.07
N ASN A 291 10.73 7.40 -16.11
CA ASN A 291 11.07 7.34 -14.69
C ASN A 291 11.79 6.03 -14.35
N ARG A 292 11.36 4.92 -14.97
CA ARG A 292 12.08 3.63 -14.85
C ARG A 292 13.48 3.74 -15.47
N ALA A 293 13.62 4.36 -16.64
CA ALA A 293 14.90 4.58 -17.25
C ALA A 293 15.83 5.47 -16.39
N LEU A 294 15.28 6.47 -15.71
CA LEU A 294 16.03 7.27 -14.74
C LEU A 294 16.47 6.43 -13.54
N TYR A 295 15.56 5.60 -12.98
CA TYR A 295 15.89 4.69 -11.88
C TYR A 295 17.02 3.71 -12.27
N GLU A 296 16.96 3.10 -13.45
CA GLU A 296 18.00 2.18 -13.94
C GLU A 296 19.38 2.85 -13.98
N ARG A 297 19.46 4.11 -14.36
CA ARG A 297 20.72 4.89 -14.34
C ARG A 297 21.27 5.09 -12.93
N TYR A 298 20.41 5.21 -11.91
CA TYR A 298 20.86 5.24 -10.51
C TYR A 298 21.28 3.85 -10.05
N LEU A 299 20.55 2.81 -10.44
CA LEU A 299 20.85 1.42 -10.09
C LEU A 299 22.21 0.98 -10.67
N GLU A 300 22.54 1.38 -11.92
CA GLU A 300 23.85 1.13 -12.55
C GLU A 300 25.03 1.60 -11.69
N ARG A 301 24.85 2.63 -10.87
CA ARG A 301 25.91 3.17 -10.00
C ARG A 301 26.25 2.31 -8.79
N VAL A 302 25.36 1.42 -8.42
CA VAL A 302 25.51 0.54 -7.24
C VAL A 302 25.55 -0.95 -7.59
N GLN A 303 25.21 -1.34 -8.82
CA GLN A 303 25.11 -2.75 -9.22
C GLN A 303 26.46 -3.49 -9.20
N ASP A 304 27.57 -2.79 -9.37
CA ASP A 304 28.92 -3.37 -9.34
C ASP A 304 29.50 -3.42 -7.91
N LEU A 305 28.79 -2.91 -6.93
CA LEU A 305 29.16 -2.98 -5.52
C LEU A 305 28.66 -4.31 -4.93
N SER A 306 29.55 -5.27 -4.79
CA SER A 306 29.19 -6.63 -4.35
C SER A 306 28.59 -6.73 -2.95
N ASN A 307 28.76 -5.68 -2.15
CA ASN A 307 28.27 -5.61 -0.76
C ASN A 307 27.21 -4.52 -0.52
N PHE A 308 26.57 -4.03 -1.60
CA PHE A 308 25.52 -3.01 -1.47
C PHE A 308 24.21 -3.51 -2.10
N HIS A 309 23.16 -3.64 -1.28
CA HIS A 309 21.91 -4.30 -1.65
C HIS A 309 20.73 -3.35 -1.49
N PRO A 310 20.26 -2.72 -2.59
CA PRO A 310 19.01 -2.00 -2.56
C PRO A 310 17.83 -2.96 -2.35
N VAL A 311 17.01 -2.72 -1.32
CA VAL A 311 15.80 -3.50 -1.07
C VAL A 311 14.70 -2.62 -0.48
N GLY A 312 13.46 -2.87 -0.84
CA GLY A 312 12.32 -2.10 -0.36
C GLY A 312 11.76 -1.12 -1.39
N ARG A 313 10.56 -0.64 -1.12
CA ARG A 313 9.76 0.15 -2.08
C ARG A 313 10.47 1.36 -2.66
N LEU A 314 11.27 2.05 -1.85
CA LEU A 314 11.98 3.26 -2.27
C LEU A 314 13.28 2.92 -3.00
N ALA A 315 14.09 2.02 -2.43
CA ALA A 315 15.37 1.63 -3.01
C ALA A 315 15.22 0.90 -4.35
N GLU A 316 14.16 0.11 -4.53
CA GLU A 316 13.87 -0.60 -5.78
C GLU A 316 12.94 0.18 -6.72
N TYR A 317 12.52 1.41 -6.36
CA TYR A 317 11.56 2.21 -7.10
C TYR A 317 10.35 1.39 -7.57
N ARG A 318 9.72 0.68 -6.62
CA ARG A 318 8.74 -0.38 -6.90
C ARG A 318 7.57 -0.29 -5.93
N TYR A 319 6.37 -0.63 -6.42
CA TYR A 319 5.19 -0.72 -5.58
C TYR A 319 4.89 -2.18 -5.22
N TYR A 320 4.97 -2.52 -3.93
CA TYR A 320 4.56 -3.80 -3.35
C TYR A 320 4.18 -3.68 -1.87
N ASP A 321 3.41 -4.66 -1.38
CA ASP A 321 2.81 -4.65 -0.04
C ASP A 321 3.81 -5.13 1.03
N MET A 322 3.43 -5.02 2.31
CA MET A 322 4.29 -5.36 3.45
C MET A 322 4.81 -6.79 3.42
N ASP A 323 3.98 -7.73 2.99
CA ASP A 323 4.36 -9.13 2.90
C ASP A 323 5.41 -9.37 1.82
N ALA A 324 5.22 -8.77 0.66
CA ALA A 324 6.17 -8.90 -0.45
C ALA A 324 7.52 -8.24 -0.14
N VAL A 325 7.55 -7.09 0.55
CA VAL A 325 8.81 -6.48 0.99
C VAL A 325 9.50 -7.31 2.07
N THR A 326 8.72 -7.92 2.97
CA THR A 326 9.27 -8.82 3.98
C THR A 326 9.88 -10.07 3.35
N ASP A 327 9.19 -10.66 2.35
CA ASP A 327 9.71 -11.81 1.61
C ASP A 327 11.00 -11.48 0.86
N SER A 328 11.05 -10.31 0.22
CA SER A 328 12.26 -9.81 -0.45
C SER A 328 13.44 -9.68 0.52
N ALA A 329 13.20 -9.11 1.70
CA ALA A 329 14.23 -8.98 2.74
C ALA A 329 14.70 -10.34 3.29
N LEU A 330 13.79 -11.30 3.47
CA LEU A 330 14.12 -12.66 3.90
C LEU A 330 14.97 -13.40 2.85
N ASN A 331 14.64 -13.25 1.57
CA ASN A 331 15.39 -13.86 0.48
C ASN A 331 16.79 -13.26 0.37
N LEU A 332 16.91 -11.93 0.44
CA LEU A 332 18.23 -11.27 0.49
C LEU A 332 19.06 -11.74 1.70
N SER A 333 18.44 -11.89 2.86
CA SER A 333 19.12 -12.40 4.05
C SER A 333 19.68 -13.82 3.84
N ASP A 334 18.90 -14.72 3.21
CA ASP A 334 19.37 -16.07 2.88
C ASP A 334 20.55 -16.05 1.90
N GLU A 335 20.49 -15.18 0.89
CA GLU A 335 21.58 -15.00 -0.09
C GLU A 335 22.86 -14.52 0.59
N ILE A 336 22.80 -13.50 1.43
CA ILE A 336 23.94 -12.96 2.17
C ILE A 336 24.54 -14.05 3.08
N ILE A 337 23.71 -14.76 3.84
CA ILE A 337 24.17 -15.84 4.72
C ILE A 337 24.87 -16.95 3.90
N ALA A 338 24.31 -17.33 2.76
CA ALA A 338 24.89 -18.36 1.90
C ALA A 338 26.23 -17.94 1.30
N CYS A 339 26.45 -16.66 1.02
CA CYS A 339 27.74 -16.15 0.53
C CYS A 339 28.85 -16.14 1.59
N HIS A 340 28.49 -16.13 2.88
CA HIS A 340 29.43 -16.09 4.00
C HIS A 340 29.55 -17.43 4.76
N ALA A 341 28.83 -18.47 4.34
CA ALA A 341 28.88 -19.82 4.92
C ALA A 341 29.95 -20.70 4.26
#